data_722ea71a19274db51001ddf32a5f3de5
#
_entry.id   722ea71a19274db51001ddf32a5f3de5
#
_cell.length_a   1.000
_cell.length_b   1.000
_cell.length_c   1.000
_cell.angle_alpha   90.00
_cell.angle_beta   90.00
_cell.angle_gamma   90.00
#
_symmetry.space_group_name_H-M   'P 1'
#
loop_
_entity.id
_entity.type
_entity.pdbx_description
1 polymer ?
#
loop_
_entity_poly.entity_id
_entity_poly.type
_entity_poly.pdbx_seq_one_letter_code
_entity_poly.pdbx_strand_id
1 'polypeptide(L)'
;MDKILLVEDDRFFRDIYSSLLKGEGYDVDTATCGNEGLAMLASDRYGLVITDLVMPDISGMELLARVRESDPTIDVIMVTGNANMESAVFALKHGARDYLIKPVNPDEFKHSVAQCMQQRHLLDENQELKNMLGLFQSSQAIAGCLELEKIHHLLVDSVAREIGVSRAIGLFLFDNMMELKVVKGVDSAIGEILFTEIISVLPEEEPTPHLVQKISMASPAVVDGIYEAYLVHIHSRSGYHGVIALFNEPGAKLPDISLRQKNIVFLIEQSAHSFENAESFLQAQDMLFIDDLTGLFNHRYLEIALGREIKRVARYGSHLAVLFIDIDAFKQINDTSGHLVGSQILAEFGALLKESVRDVDIVIRYGGDEYTVILIETTCSVAAMVAERIRSQVEGREFMLAEGYNIRLTCSIGYACCPDDTSTKEELLEMADKAMYAGKASGKNCIQRIVKQKI
;
A
#
# COMPACT_ATOMS: atom_id res chain seq x y z
N MET A 1 23.36 28.38 -1.12
CA MET A 1 23.41 29.85 -1.36
C MET A 1 23.35 30.05 -2.86
N ASP A 2 22.38 30.83 -3.32
CA ASP A 2 22.22 31.05 -4.75
C ASP A 2 23.32 31.99 -5.24
N LYS A 3 24.02 31.58 -6.30
CA LYS A 3 25.04 32.39 -6.96
C LYS A 3 24.42 33.50 -7.79
N ILE A 4 25.08 34.60 -7.86
CA ILE A 4 24.76 35.72 -8.75
C ILE A 4 25.70 35.73 -9.92
N LEU A 5 25.17 35.77 -11.14
CA LEU A 5 25.96 35.98 -12.36
C LEU A 5 25.90 37.48 -12.74
N LEU A 6 27.04 38.13 -12.75
CA LEU A 6 27.21 39.51 -13.21
C LEU A 6 27.84 39.55 -14.60
N VAL A 7 27.08 39.99 -15.60
CA VAL A 7 27.52 40.12 -17.00
C VAL A 7 27.69 41.58 -17.36
N GLU A 8 28.93 42.02 -17.49
CA GLU A 8 29.30 43.45 -17.68
C GLU A 8 30.61 43.53 -18.48
N ASP A 9 30.63 44.16 -19.60
CA ASP A 9 31.80 44.30 -20.45
C ASP A 9 32.80 45.34 -19.91
N ASP A 10 32.30 46.42 -19.30
CA ASP A 10 33.20 47.43 -18.68
C ASP A 10 33.78 46.88 -17.36
N ARG A 11 35.12 46.78 -17.34
CA ARG A 11 35.87 46.27 -16.20
C ARG A 11 35.64 47.10 -14.92
N PHE A 12 35.49 48.44 -15.03
CA PHE A 12 35.31 49.27 -13.86
C PHE A 12 33.99 49.02 -13.17
N PHE A 13 32.89 48.95 -13.90
CA PHE A 13 31.57 48.64 -13.35
C PHE A 13 31.49 47.20 -12.84
N ARG A 14 32.08 46.26 -13.57
CA ARG A 14 32.14 44.82 -13.16
C ARG A 14 32.85 44.65 -11.82
N ASP A 15 34.04 45.28 -11.62
CA ASP A 15 34.79 45.17 -10.39
C ASP A 15 34.05 45.87 -9.22
N ILE A 16 33.39 47.03 -9.42
CA ILE A 16 32.59 47.70 -8.41
C ILE A 16 31.39 46.87 -7.98
N TYR A 17 30.55 46.45 -8.93
CA TYR A 17 29.36 45.69 -8.60
C TYR A 17 29.68 44.34 -7.96
N SER A 18 30.66 43.64 -8.49
CA SER A 18 31.13 42.38 -7.86
C SER A 18 31.62 42.60 -6.43
N SER A 19 32.37 43.69 -6.18
CA SER A 19 32.84 44.02 -4.82
C SER A 19 31.71 44.38 -3.88
N LEU A 20 30.71 45.14 -4.34
CA LEU A 20 29.55 45.51 -3.55
C LEU A 20 28.76 44.28 -3.13
N LEU A 21 28.51 43.34 -4.06
CA LEU A 21 27.74 42.11 -3.81
C LEU A 21 28.51 41.16 -2.90
N LYS A 22 29.82 40.98 -3.12
CA LYS A 22 30.68 40.15 -2.25
C LYS A 22 30.75 40.74 -0.83
N GLY A 23 30.74 42.08 -0.71
CA GLY A 23 30.68 42.75 0.58
C GLY A 23 29.38 42.48 1.37
N GLU A 24 28.29 42.16 0.69
CA GLU A 24 27.01 41.73 1.32
C GLU A 24 26.96 40.24 1.55
N GLY A 25 28.01 39.47 1.21
CA GLY A 25 28.10 38.04 1.45
C GLY A 25 27.56 37.13 0.34
N TYR A 26 27.24 37.68 -0.84
CA TYR A 26 26.80 36.87 -1.99
C TYR A 26 27.98 36.22 -2.69
N ASP A 27 27.74 35.00 -3.23
CA ASP A 27 28.64 34.32 -4.15
C ASP A 27 28.40 34.85 -5.56
N VAL A 28 29.46 35.44 -6.17
CA VAL A 28 29.33 36.21 -7.43
C VAL A 28 30.35 35.73 -8.43
N ASP A 29 29.83 35.20 -9.54
CA ASP A 29 30.63 34.99 -10.75
C ASP A 29 30.47 36.14 -11.71
N THR A 30 31.49 36.40 -12.51
CA THR A 30 31.50 37.53 -13.46
C THR A 30 31.78 37.04 -14.88
N ALA A 31 31.03 37.56 -15.85
CA ALA A 31 31.27 37.34 -17.28
C ALA A 31 31.56 38.71 -17.94
N THR A 32 32.41 38.70 -18.96
CA THR A 32 32.83 39.88 -19.68
C THR A 32 31.99 40.20 -20.92
N CYS A 33 31.11 39.27 -21.27
CA CYS A 33 30.19 39.42 -22.41
C CYS A 33 29.00 38.46 -22.28
N GLY A 34 27.95 38.68 -23.07
CA GLY A 34 26.72 37.90 -22.97
C GLY A 34 26.88 36.43 -23.35
N ASN A 35 27.72 36.10 -24.32
CA ASN A 35 28.00 34.69 -24.70
C ASN A 35 28.75 33.94 -23.61
N GLU A 36 29.70 34.57 -22.91
CA GLU A 36 30.32 34.00 -21.73
C GLU A 36 29.30 33.74 -20.61
N GLY A 37 28.40 34.72 -20.36
CA GLY A 37 27.31 34.57 -19.42
C GLY A 37 26.39 33.39 -19.72
N LEU A 38 26.03 33.16 -20.99
CA LEU A 38 25.23 32.01 -21.41
C LEU A 38 25.96 30.67 -21.23
N ALA A 39 27.28 30.64 -21.50
CA ALA A 39 28.09 29.45 -21.28
C ALA A 39 28.13 29.08 -19.78
N MET A 40 28.27 30.08 -18.91
CA MET A 40 28.24 29.89 -17.44
C MET A 40 26.87 29.40 -16.95
N LEU A 41 25.79 29.96 -17.46
CA LEU A 41 24.40 29.53 -17.15
C LEU A 41 24.13 28.07 -17.57
N ALA A 42 24.80 27.57 -18.59
CA ALA A 42 24.69 26.18 -19.02
C ALA A 42 25.47 25.20 -18.13
N SER A 43 26.50 25.68 -17.40
CA SER A 43 27.41 24.84 -16.60
C SER A 43 27.16 24.92 -15.10
N ASP A 44 26.53 25.98 -14.61
CA ASP A 44 26.28 26.18 -13.17
C ASP A 44 24.87 26.77 -12.94
N ARG A 45 24.38 26.72 -11.70
CA ARG A 45 23.07 27.28 -11.32
C ARG A 45 23.22 28.64 -10.67
N TYR A 46 22.43 29.60 -11.16
CA TYR A 46 22.36 30.96 -10.64
C TYR A 46 20.93 31.32 -10.21
N GLY A 47 20.80 32.05 -9.13
CA GLY A 47 19.53 32.56 -8.66
C GLY A 47 19.17 33.95 -9.25
N LEU A 48 20.18 34.70 -9.64
CA LEU A 48 20.04 36.06 -10.18
C LEU A 48 21.09 36.30 -11.25
N VAL A 49 20.66 36.90 -12.35
CA VAL A 49 21.55 37.45 -13.38
C VAL A 49 21.44 38.98 -13.36
N ILE A 50 22.58 39.66 -13.30
CA ILE A 50 22.68 41.11 -13.44
C ILE A 50 23.43 41.38 -14.76
N THR A 51 22.84 42.11 -15.66
CA THR A 51 23.43 42.31 -17.00
C THR A 51 23.38 43.74 -17.46
N ASP A 52 24.44 44.22 -18.15
CA ASP A 52 24.32 45.46 -18.94
C ASP A 52 23.37 45.24 -20.12
N LEU A 53 22.67 46.26 -20.50
CA LEU A 53 21.82 46.29 -21.70
C LEU A 53 22.65 46.27 -22.98
N VAL A 54 23.77 47.01 -23.01
CA VAL A 54 24.58 47.22 -24.21
C VAL A 54 25.94 46.51 -24.04
N MET A 55 26.13 45.44 -24.73
CA MET A 55 27.36 44.65 -24.73
C MET A 55 27.82 44.40 -26.19
N PRO A 56 29.13 44.12 -26.39
CA PRO A 56 29.69 44.03 -27.74
C PRO A 56 29.25 42.83 -28.59
N ASP A 57 28.77 41.75 -27.96
CA ASP A 57 28.35 40.53 -28.64
C ASP A 57 26.81 40.39 -28.73
N ILE A 58 26.16 39.99 -27.69
CA ILE A 58 24.71 39.96 -27.57
C ILE A 58 24.22 41.02 -26.58
N SER A 59 23.06 41.58 -26.84
CA SER A 59 22.47 42.54 -25.93
C SER A 59 21.94 41.92 -24.65
N GLY A 60 21.90 42.68 -23.54
CA GLY A 60 21.26 42.22 -22.31
C GLY A 60 19.81 41.80 -22.50
N MET A 61 19.09 42.39 -23.48
CA MET A 61 17.74 41.98 -23.83
C MET A 61 17.69 40.58 -24.46
N GLU A 62 18.65 40.24 -25.32
CA GLU A 62 18.78 38.91 -25.89
C GLU A 62 19.19 37.90 -24.82
N LEU A 63 20.09 38.27 -23.92
CA LEU A 63 20.45 37.44 -22.75
C LEU A 63 19.22 37.17 -21.87
N LEU A 64 18.42 38.20 -21.55
CA LEU A 64 17.16 38.07 -20.81
C LEU A 64 16.21 37.07 -21.48
N ALA A 65 16.00 37.18 -22.79
CA ALA A 65 15.12 36.28 -23.54
C ALA A 65 15.58 34.81 -23.43
N ARG A 66 16.88 34.56 -23.62
CA ARG A 66 17.45 33.22 -23.53
C ARG A 66 17.43 32.65 -22.11
N VAL A 67 17.66 33.47 -21.09
CA VAL A 67 17.51 33.09 -19.69
C VAL A 67 16.06 32.65 -19.41
N ARG A 68 15.08 33.43 -19.85
CA ARG A 68 13.67 33.15 -19.66
C ARG A 68 13.19 31.89 -20.42
N GLU A 69 13.77 31.60 -21.57
CA GLU A 69 13.50 30.37 -22.32
C GLU A 69 14.09 29.14 -21.64
N SER A 70 15.30 29.26 -21.07
CA SER A 70 16.01 28.14 -20.46
C SER A 70 15.53 27.85 -19.02
N ASP A 71 15.39 28.88 -18.20
CA ASP A 71 14.89 28.80 -16.82
C ASP A 71 14.12 30.05 -16.43
N PRO A 72 12.77 30.00 -16.48
CA PRO A 72 11.92 31.16 -16.11
C PRO A 72 12.05 31.56 -14.64
N THR A 73 12.67 30.75 -13.80
CA THR A 73 12.79 31.02 -12.36
C THR A 73 13.95 31.92 -11.99
N ILE A 74 14.93 32.12 -12.90
CA ILE A 74 16.08 33.00 -12.68
C ILE A 74 15.63 34.47 -12.82
N ASP A 75 15.79 35.25 -11.78
CA ASP A 75 15.53 36.69 -11.88
C ASP A 75 16.63 37.43 -12.66
N VAL A 76 16.27 38.47 -13.42
CA VAL A 76 17.23 39.26 -14.20
C VAL A 76 17.07 40.74 -13.87
N ILE A 77 18.15 41.38 -13.44
CA ILE A 77 18.26 42.84 -13.25
C ILE A 77 19.07 43.44 -14.42
N MET A 78 18.50 44.41 -15.07
CA MET A 78 19.16 45.15 -16.13
C MET A 78 19.88 46.38 -15.57
N VAL A 79 21.14 46.61 -15.93
CA VAL A 79 21.92 47.79 -15.52
C VAL A 79 22.44 48.47 -16.78
N THR A 80 22.16 49.74 -17.01
CA THR A 80 22.56 50.40 -18.24
C THR A 80 22.89 51.89 -18.08
N GLY A 81 23.88 52.33 -18.88
CA GLY A 81 24.22 53.76 -18.97
C GLY A 81 23.38 54.57 -19.96
N ASN A 82 22.64 53.89 -20.83
CA ASN A 82 21.82 54.54 -21.86
C ASN A 82 20.33 54.31 -21.58
N ALA A 83 19.81 55.02 -20.63
CA ALA A 83 18.43 54.87 -20.19
C ALA A 83 17.48 55.76 -20.99
N ASN A 84 16.51 55.10 -21.63
CA ASN A 84 15.28 55.80 -22.05
C ASN A 84 14.07 55.05 -21.44
N MET A 85 12.96 55.74 -21.30
CA MET A 85 11.76 55.21 -20.67
C MET A 85 11.19 54.00 -21.45
N GLU A 86 11.40 53.99 -22.77
CA GLU A 86 10.94 52.92 -23.64
C GLU A 86 11.71 51.60 -23.39
N SER A 87 13.04 51.67 -23.25
CA SER A 87 13.86 50.48 -23.00
C SER A 87 13.61 49.88 -21.61
N ALA A 88 13.38 50.72 -20.59
CA ALA A 88 13.03 50.24 -19.26
C ALA A 88 11.67 49.54 -19.23
N VAL A 89 10.64 50.15 -19.81
CA VAL A 89 9.31 49.54 -19.91
C VAL A 89 9.35 48.25 -20.76
N PHE A 90 10.15 48.24 -21.80
CA PHE A 90 10.31 47.08 -22.64
C PHE A 90 10.98 45.90 -21.88
N ALA A 91 12.07 46.19 -21.17
CA ALA A 91 12.76 45.18 -20.36
C ALA A 91 11.84 44.56 -19.29
N LEU A 92 11.13 45.37 -18.53
CA LEU A 92 10.19 44.91 -17.50
C LEU A 92 9.03 44.08 -18.11
N LYS A 93 8.48 44.50 -19.27
CA LYS A 93 7.44 43.71 -19.96
C LYS A 93 7.94 42.35 -20.49
N HIS A 94 9.24 42.23 -20.76
CA HIS A 94 9.85 40.99 -21.23
C HIS A 94 10.45 40.14 -20.08
N GLY A 95 10.14 40.49 -18.84
CA GLY A 95 10.44 39.70 -17.67
C GLY A 95 11.70 40.07 -16.91
N ALA A 96 12.31 41.23 -17.20
CA ALA A 96 13.30 41.78 -16.28
C ALA A 96 12.63 42.06 -14.93
N ARG A 97 13.30 41.74 -13.85
CA ARG A 97 12.80 41.98 -12.49
C ARG A 97 12.93 43.43 -12.11
N ASP A 98 14.06 44.04 -12.50
CA ASP A 98 14.33 45.44 -12.24
C ASP A 98 15.22 46.00 -13.35
N TYR A 99 15.29 47.35 -13.37
CA TYR A 99 16.05 48.12 -14.36
C TYR A 99 16.73 49.31 -13.69
N LEU A 100 18.05 49.29 -13.62
CA LEU A 100 18.87 50.29 -12.93
C LEU A 100 19.67 51.12 -13.92
N ILE A 101 19.80 52.42 -13.62
CA ILE A 101 20.47 53.40 -14.51
C ILE A 101 21.85 53.73 -13.95
N LYS A 102 22.91 53.58 -14.78
CA LYS A 102 24.27 53.99 -14.43
C LYS A 102 24.40 55.49 -14.42
N PRO A 103 25.08 56.13 -13.42
CA PRO A 103 25.74 55.46 -12.28
C PRO A 103 24.73 55.03 -11.24
N VAL A 104 24.72 53.76 -10.91
CA VAL A 104 23.77 53.18 -9.94
C VAL A 104 24.11 53.62 -8.53
N ASN A 105 23.12 54.05 -7.77
CA ASN A 105 23.29 54.27 -6.35
C ASN A 105 23.58 52.92 -5.64
N PRO A 106 24.68 52.79 -4.88
CA PRO A 106 25.03 51.56 -4.21
C PRO A 106 23.92 50.98 -3.31
N ASP A 107 23.16 51.82 -2.61
CA ASP A 107 22.09 51.37 -1.73
C ASP A 107 20.88 50.88 -2.52
N GLU A 108 20.53 51.54 -3.65
CA GLU A 108 19.48 51.08 -4.57
C GLU A 108 19.83 49.76 -5.21
N PHE A 109 21.09 49.59 -5.66
CA PHE A 109 21.60 48.35 -6.21
C PHE A 109 21.50 47.18 -5.23
N LYS A 110 22.00 47.39 -4.00
CA LYS A 110 21.92 46.41 -2.93
C LYS A 110 20.48 46.02 -2.59
N HIS A 111 19.58 47.04 -2.54
CA HIS A 111 18.17 46.83 -2.22
C HIS A 111 17.47 45.98 -3.30
N SER A 112 17.65 46.29 -4.57
CA SER A 112 17.09 45.52 -5.68
C SER A 112 17.58 44.08 -5.67
N VAL A 113 18.87 43.84 -5.49
CA VAL A 113 19.44 42.50 -5.38
C VAL A 113 18.88 41.74 -4.16
N ALA A 114 18.83 42.42 -2.99
CA ALA A 114 18.31 41.79 -1.78
C ALA A 114 16.85 41.37 -1.92
N GLN A 115 16.03 42.18 -2.58
CA GLN A 115 14.63 41.84 -2.86
C GLN A 115 14.49 40.58 -3.75
N CYS A 116 15.30 40.51 -4.83
CA CYS A 116 15.31 39.31 -5.70
C CYS A 116 15.70 38.04 -4.93
N MET A 117 16.80 38.11 -4.18
CA MET A 117 17.32 37.01 -3.42
C MET A 117 16.37 36.57 -2.29
N GLN A 118 15.75 37.51 -1.58
CA GLN A 118 14.76 37.20 -0.55
C GLN A 118 13.51 36.53 -1.13
N GLN A 119 13.02 37.04 -2.26
CA GLN A 119 11.85 36.41 -2.90
C GLN A 119 12.17 35.01 -3.39
N ARG A 120 13.36 34.78 -3.95
CA ARG A 120 13.84 33.46 -4.34
C ARG A 120 13.86 32.51 -3.15
N HIS A 121 14.47 32.92 -2.06
CA HIS A 121 14.54 32.15 -0.82
C HIS A 121 13.14 31.75 -0.31
N LEU A 122 12.19 32.67 -0.31
CA LEU A 122 10.80 32.40 0.06
C LEU A 122 10.10 31.42 -0.88
N LEU A 123 10.41 31.45 -2.19
CA LEU A 123 9.87 30.49 -3.15
C LEU A 123 10.42 29.08 -2.92
N ASP A 124 11.74 28.99 -2.66
CA ASP A 124 12.41 27.73 -2.39
C ASP A 124 11.91 27.11 -1.06
N GLU A 125 11.82 27.90 0.02
CA GLU A 125 11.22 27.46 1.29
C GLU A 125 9.77 26.99 1.12
N ASN A 126 8.97 27.72 0.33
CA ASN A 126 7.58 27.35 0.07
C ASN A 126 7.48 26.03 -0.70
N GLN A 127 8.41 25.79 -1.63
CA GLN A 127 8.47 24.52 -2.36
C GLN A 127 8.91 23.36 -1.46
N GLU A 128 9.89 23.57 -0.60
CA GLU A 128 10.31 22.58 0.40
C GLU A 128 9.17 22.25 1.38
N LEU A 129 8.46 23.27 1.89
CA LEU A 129 7.30 23.07 2.75
C LEU A 129 6.18 22.28 2.04
N LYS A 130 5.91 22.58 0.78
CA LYS A 130 4.92 21.82 -0.01
C LYS A 130 5.34 20.37 -0.19
N ASN A 131 6.62 20.11 -0.46
CA ASN A 131 7.14 18.76 -0.57
C ASN A 131 7.02 18.00 0.76
N MET A 132 7.38 18.63 1.88
CA MET A 132 7.22 18.05 3.22
C MET A 132 5.75 17.77 3.56
N LEU A 133 4.84 18.69 3.24
CA LEU A 133 3.40 18.48 3.43
C LEU A 133 2.89 17.28 2.61
N GLY A 134 3.30 17.15 1.36
CA GLY A 134 2.95 16.03 0.50
C GLY A 134 3.44 14.69 1.06
N LEU A 135 4.67 14.66 1.56
CA LEU A 135 5.26 13.49 2.21
C LEU A 135 4.48 13.11 3.48
N PHE A 136 4.17 14.11 4.32
CA PHE A 136 3.41 13.90 5.56
C PHE A 136 1.99 13.40 5.29
N GLN A 137 1.29 13.98 4.30
CA GLN A 137 -0.04 13.52 3.90
C GLN A 137 -0.03 12.07 3.40
N SER A 138 0.98 11.70 2.59
CA SER A 138 1.16 10.33 2.13
C SER A 138 1.40 9.38 3.30
N SER A 139 2.26 9.76 4.23
CA SER A 139 2.54 9.01 5.46
C SER A 139 1.27 8.83 6.32
N GLN A 140 0.49 9.90 6.53
CA GLN A 140 -0.77 9.79 7.28
C GLN A 140 -1.81 8.90 6.59
N ALA A 141 -1.93 8.97 5.27
CA ALA A 141 -2.84 8.11 4.52
C ALA A 141 -2.48 6.62 4.68
N ILE A 142 -1.19 6.30 4.67
CA ILE A 142 -0.70 4.94 4.92
C ILE A 142 -0.97 4.56 6.39
N ALA A 143 -0.59 5.40 7.36
CA ALA A 143 -0.69 5.10 8.79
C ALA A 143 -2.13 4.93 9.28
N GLY A 144 -3.09 5.58 8.67
CA GLY A 144 -4.52 5.46 9.00
C GLY A 144 -5.23 4.28 8.34
N CYS A 145 -4.56 3.50 7.50
CA CYS A 145 -5.15 2.40 6.76
C CYS A 145 -4.98 1.07 7.50
N LEU A 146 -6.06 0.29 7.62
CA LEU A 146 -6.08 -1.05 8.21
C LEU A 146 -6.32 -2.15 7.15
N GLU A 147 -6.47 -1.78 5.88
CA GLU A 147 -6.65 -2.72 4.77
C GLU A 147 -5.33 -2.91 4.04
N LEU A 148 -4.74 -4.10 4.12
CA LEU A 148 -3.43 -4.42 3.52
C LEU A 148 -3.35 -4.07 2.03
N GLU A 149 -4.38 -4.38 1.24
CA GLU A 149 -4.39 -4.07 -0.20
C GLU A 149 -4.29 -2.55 -0.45
N LYS A 150 -4.97 -1.74 0.35
CA LYS A 150 -4.88 -0.27 0.23
C LYS A 150 -3.51 0.25 0.66
N ILE A 151 -2.91 -0.34 1.71
CA ILE A 151 -1.55 0.00 2.14
C ILE A 151 -0.56 -0.28 1.01
N HIS A 152 -0.65 -1.43 0.34
CA HIS A 152 0.20 -1.79 -0.80
C HIS A 152 0.14 -0.71 -1.91
N HIS A 153 -1.08 -0.34 -2.34
CA HIS A 153 -1.27 0.69 -3.37
C HIS A 153 -0.76 2.06 -2.94
N LEU A 154 -1.10 2.52 -1.73
CA LEU A 154 -0.68 3.82 -1.22
C LEU A 154 0.84 3.92 -1.10
N LEU A 155 1.49 2.85 -0.67
CA LEU A 155 2.94 2.82 -0.51
C LEU A 155 3.66 2.85 -1.87
N VAL A 156 3.25 2.00 -2.82
CA VAL A 156 3.82 2.00 -4.18
C VAL A 156 3.64 3.35 -4.85
N ASP A 157 2.44 3.95 -4.74
CA ASP A 157 2.15 5.27 -5.29
C ASP A 157 2.99 6.38 -4.67
N SER A 158 3.19 6.34 -3.35
CA SER A 158 3.95 7.36 -2.63
C SER A 158 5.44 7.28 -2.95
N VAL A 159 6.01 6.07 -2.97
CA VAL A 159 7.43 5.87 -3.30
C VAL A 159 7.70 6.20 -4.77
N ALA A 160 6.82 5.81 -5.71
CA ALA A 160 6.97 6.14 -7.13
C ALA A 160 6.92 7.65 -7.37
N ARG A 161 6.02 8.37 -6.68
CA ARG A 161 5.93 9.83 -6.73
C ARG A 161 7.18 10.51 -6.16
N GLU A 162 7.70 10.00 -5.04
CA GLU A 162 8.89 10.56 -4.41
C GLU A 162 10.13 10.40 -5.32
N ILE A 163 10.27 9.26 -5.99
CA ILE A 163 11.36 9.02 -6.95
C ILE A 163 11.13 9.81 -8.24
N GLY A 164 9.88 10.07 -8.63
CA GLY A 164 9.52 10.78 -9.86
C GLY A 164 9.43 9.85 -11.06
N VAL A 165 8.95 8.60 -10.86
CA VAL A 165 8.68 7.63 -11.92
C VAL A 165 7.20 7.28 -11.98
N SER A 166 6.71 6.91 -13.16
CA SER A 166 5.32 6.51 -13.36
C SER A 166 5.12 4.99 -13.34
N ARG A 167 6.20 4.21 -13.50
CA ARG A 167 6.19 2.76 -13.67
C ARG A 167 6.71 2.06 -12.43
N ALA A 168 5.90 1.19 -11.85
CA ALA A 168 6.27 0.44 -10.65
C ALA A 168 5.47 -0.86 -10.53
N ILE A 169 6.03 -1.85 -9.83
CA ILE A 169 5.30 -3.01 -9.32
C ILE A 169 5.58 -3.16 -7.83
N GLY A 170 4.57 -3.65 -7.10
CA GLY A 170 4.68 -4.00 -5.69
C GLY A 170 4.52 -5.50 -5.48
N LEU A 171 5.54 -6.13 -4.95
CA LEU A 171 5.58 -7.54 -4.58
C LEU A 171 5.53 -7.62 -3.06
N PHE A 172 4.55 -8.34 -2.52
CA PHE A 172 4.37 -8.46 -1.07
C PHE A 172 4.29 -9.91 -0.66
N LEU A 173 4.79 -10.19 0.54
CA LEU A 173 4.80 -11.53 1.11
C LEU A 173 3.40 -11.91 1.59
N PHE A 174 2.88 -13.05 1.13
CA PHE A 174 1.65 -13.65 1.59
C PHE A 174 1.85 -15.16 1.75
N ASP A 175 1.50 -15.73 2.89
CA ASP A 175 1.70 -17.17 3.21
C ASP A 175 3.11 -17.68 2.84
N ASN A 176 4.14 -16.90 3.16
CA ASN A 176 5.56 -17.19 2.84
C ASN A 176 5.90 -17.20 1.34
N MET A 177 5.03 -16.69 0.49
CA MET A 177 5.27 -16.55 -0.95
C MET A 177 5.16 -15.08 -1.37
N MET A 178 6.02 -14.66 -2.30
CA MET A 178 5.94 -13.33 -2.89
C MET A 178 4.85 -13.31 -3.96
N GLU A 179 3.92 -12.38 -3.84
CA GLU A 179 2.84 -12.16 -4.78
C GLU A 179 2.87 -10.77 -5.39
N LEU A 180 2.53 -10.67 -6.66
CA LEU A 180 2.34 -9.40 -7.35
C LEU A 180 1.00 -8.78 -6.92
N LYS A 181 1.05 -7.73 -6.10
CA LYS A 181 -0.16 -7.08 -5.56
C LYS A 181 -0.49 -5.75 -6.26
N VAL A 182 0.53 -5.05 -6.75
CA VAL A 182 0.35 -3.73 -7.38
C VAL A 182 1.09 -3.68 -8.70
N VAL A 183 0.40 -3.21 -9.74
CA VAL A 183 0.98 -2.89 -11.05
C VAL A 183 0.61 -1.45 -11.40
N LYS A 184 1.59 -0.62 -11.71
CA LYS A 184 1.42 0.79 -12.00
C LYS A 184 2.19 1.19 -13.27
N GLY A 185 1.53 1.90 -14.17
CA GLY A 185 2.14 2.49 -15.35
C GLY A 185 2.64 1.51 -16.42
N VAL A 186 2.32 0.21 -16.28
CA VAL A 186 2.56 -0.85 -17.25
C VAL A 186 1.33 -1.76 -17.34
N ASP A 187 1.20 -2.50 -18.45
CA ASP A 187 0.12 -3.48 -18.59
C ASP A 187 0.32 -4.67 -17.64
N SER A 188 -0.77 -5.32 -17.22
CA SER A 188 -0.73 -6.47 -16.33
C SER A 188 0.14 -7.62 -16.85
N ALA A 189 0.14 -7.87 -18.17
CA ALA A 189 0.99 -8.89 -18.78
C ALA A 189 2.49 -8.55 -18.66
N ILE A 190 2.84 -7.28 -18.80
CA ILE A 190 4.20 -6.78 -18.56
C ILE A 190 4.53 -6.89 -17.07
N GLY A 191 3.59 -6.57 -16.19
CA GLY A 191 3.73 -6.73 -14.75
C GLY A 191 4.13 -8.14 -14.33
N GLU A 192 3.53 -9.17 -14.92
CA GLU A 192 3.86 -10.58 -14.65
C GLU A 192 5.27 -10.96 -15.15
N ILE A 193 5.69 -10.43 -16.29
CA ILE A 193 7.05 -10.64 -16.80
C ILE A 193 8.07 -10.00 -15.86
N LEU A 194 7.83 -8.74 -15.46
CA LEU A 194 8.67 -8.01 -14.52
C LEU A 194 8.71 -8.70 -13.14
N PHE A 195 7.59 -9.20 -12.66
CA PHE A 195 7.51 -9.99 -11.44
C PHE A 195 8.46 -11.19 -11.49
N THR A 196 8.41 -11.98 -12.56
CA THR A 196 9.26 -13.16 -12.73
C THR A 196 10.74 -12.78 -12.76
N GLU A 197 11.09 -11.69 -13.44
CA GLU A 197 12.46 -11.21 -13.52
C GLU A 197 12.96 -10.67 -12.18
N ILE A 198 12.16 -9.88 -11.46
CA ILE A 198 12.52 -9.37 -10.14
C ILE A 198 12.73 -10.51 -9.14
N ILE A 199 11.83 -11.50 -9.09
CA ILE A 199 11.98 -12.67 -8.21
C ILE A 199 13.31 -13.39 -8.46
N SER A 200 13.75 -13.50 -9.70
CA SER A 200 15.00 -14.19 -10.05
C SER A 200 16.28 -13.48 -9.57
N VAL A 201 16.20 -12.16 -9.28
CA VAL A 201 17.34 -11.36 -8.81
C VAL A 201 17.26 -11.04 -7.31
N LEU A 202 16.16 -11.38 -6.63
CA LEU A 202 16.08 -11.23 -5.19
C LEU A 202 17.02 -12.21 -4.49
N PRO A 203 17.75 -11.78 -3.43
CA PRO A 203 18.61 -12.66 -2.67
C PRO A 203 17.80 -13.73 -1.93
N GLU A 204 18.38 -14.93 -1.76
CA GLU A 204 17.76 -16.00 -0.94
C GLU A 204 17.71 -15.64 0.55
N GLU A 205 18.62 -14.80 1.03
CA GLU A 205 18.63 -14.27 2.39
C GLU A 205 17.84 -12.95 2.44
N GLU A 206 17.20 -12.66 3.59
CA GLU A 206 16.50 -11.40 3.80
C GLU A 206 17.43 -10.21 3.55
N PRO A 207 17.06 -9.28 2.64
CA PRO A 207 17.87 -8.12 2.36
C PRO A 207 17.95 -7.20 3.59
N THR A 208 19.05 -6.42 3.67
CA THR A 208 19.20 -5.45 4.76
C THR A 208 18.07 -4.43 4.78
N PRO A 209 17.53 -4.09 5.96
CA PRO A 209 16.47 -3.08 6.09
C PRO A 209 16.84 -1.75 5.43
N HIS A 210 15.86 -1.10 4.81
CA HIS A 210 15.98 0.24 4.17
C HIS A 210 16.95 0.33 2.98
N LEU A 211 17.33 -0.81 2.40
CA LEU A 211 18.19 -0.83 1.22
C LEU A 211 17.37 -0.41 -0.02
N VAL A 212 17.85 0.62 -0.71
CA VAL A 212 17.44 0.94 -2.07
C VAL A 212 18.54 0.51 -3.01
N GLN A 213 18.28 -0.53 -3.79
CA GLN A 213 19.23 -1.13 -4.69
C GLN A 213 18.89 -0.77 -6.14
N LYS A 214 19.89 -0.28 -6.89
CA LYS A 214 19.74 -0.12 -8.35
C LYS A 214 20.19 -1.40 -9.04
N ILE A 215 19.35 -1.92 -9.93
CA ILE A 215 19.64 -3.09 -10.75
C ILE A 215 19.49 -2.77 -12.24
N SER A 216 20.14 -3.57 -13.08
CA SER A 216 19.94 -3.57 -14.53
C SER A 216 19.07 -4.78 -14.90
N MET A 217 18.08 -4.58 -15.76
CA MET A 217 17.19 -5.65 -16.22
C MET A 217 17.89 -6.52 -17.26
N ALA A 218 17.66 -7.83 -17.21
CA ALA A 218 18.37 -8.78 -18.06
C ALA A 218 17.87 -8.80 -19.52
N SER A 219 16.60 -8.44 -19.76
CA SER A 219 15.97 -8.52 -21.08
C SER A 219 15.26 -7.23 -21.50
N PRO A 220 15.98 -6.13 -21.71
CA PRO A 220 15.37 -4.83 -22.02
C PRO A 220 14.53 -4.79 -23.32
N ALA A 221 14.77 -5.69 -24.26
CA ALA A 221 14.06 -5.75 -25.53
C ALA A 221 12.61 -6.30 -25.41
N VAL A 222 12.30 -6.99 -24.31
CA VAL A 222 11.00 -7.65 -24.12
C VAL A 222 10.02 -6.75 -23.36
N VAL A 223 10.52 -5.76 -22.63
CA VAL A 223 9.73 -5.04 -21.61
C VAL A 223 9.71 -3.53 -21.88
N ASP A 224 9.12 -3.14 -22.99
CA ASP A 224 8.70 -1.75 -23.30
C ASP A 224 9.72 -0.65 -22.92
N GLY A 225 11.02 -0.89 -23.21
CA GLY A 225 12.11 0.04 -22.93
C GLY A 225 12.53 0.15 -21.46
N ILE A 226 12.13 -0.79 -20.61
CA ILE A 226 12.59 -0.91 -19.23
C ILE A 226 13.95 -1.63 -19.21
N TYR A 227 14.99 -0.99 -18.67
CA TYR A 227 16.34 -1.54 -18.58
C TYR A 227 17.03 -1.30 -17.23
N GLU A 228 16.44 -0.48 -16.38
CA GLU A 228 16.92 -0.22 -15.02
C GLU A 228 15.75 -0.24 -14.03
N ALA A 229 16.00 -0.70 -12.81
CA ALA A 229 15.05 -0.62 -11.72
C ALA A 229 15.72 -0.21 -10.40
N TYR A 230 14.96 0.49 -9.55
CA TYR A 230 15.24 0.58 -8.11
C TYR A 230 14.42 -0.46 -7.39
N LEU A 231 15.05 -1.26 -6.54
CA LEU A 231 14.39 -2.16 -5.59
C LEU A 231 14.38 -1.50 -4.21
N VAL A 232 13.21 -1.34 -3.65
CA VAL A 232 12.98 -0.76 -2.33
C VAL A 232 12.38 -1.84 -1.42
N HIS A 233 13.18 -2.35 -0.49
CA HIS A 233 12.78 -3.43 0.41
C HIS A 233 11.99 -2.90 1.61
N ILE A 234 10.95 -3.61 1.98
CA ILE A 234 10.01 -3.23 3.04
C ILE A 234 10.16 -4.21 4.20
N HIS A 235 10.56 -3.68 5.36
CA HIS A 235 10.72 -4.43 6.58
C HIS A 235 9.97 -3.73 7.72
N SER A 236 9.49 -4.54 8.67
CA SER A 236 9.04 -4.07 9.99
C SER A 236 9.72 -4.88 11.09
N ARG A 237 9.29 -4.68 12.32
CA ARG A 237 9.75 -5.49 13.44
C ARG A 237 9.26 -6.93 13.38
N SER A 238 8.14 -7.17 12.70
CA SER A 238 7.58 -8.51 12.47
C SER A 238 8.30 -9.30 11.37
N GLY A 239 9.15 -8.63 10.54
CA GLY A 239 9.93 -9.27 9.49
C GLY A 239 9.89 -8.55 8.15
N TYR A 240 10.20 -9.29 7.10
CA TYR A 240 10.18 -8.82 5.71
C TYR A 240 8.76 -8.86 5.15
N HIS A 241 8.30 -7.77 4.57
CA HIS A 241 6.94 -7.66 3.99
C HIS A 241 6.93 -7.67 2.46
N GLY A 242 8.02 -7.30 1.80
CA GLY A 242 8.06 -7.27 0.35
C GLY A 242 9.04 -6.30 -0.26
N VAL A 243 8.89 -6.06 -1.56
CA VAL A 243 9.73 -5.18 -2.37
C VAL A 243 8.90 -4.37 -3.36
N ILE A 244 9.26 -3.11 -3.53
CA ILE A 244 8.75 -2.26 -4.61
C ILE A 244 9.84 -2.15 -5.67
N ALA A 245 9.52 -2.50 -6.90
CA ALA A 245 10.39 -2.27 -8.04
C ALA A 245 9.88 -1.06 -8.85
N LEU A 246 10.76 -0.09 -9.08
CA LEU A 246 10.45 1.17 -9.77
C LEU A 246 11.33 1.27 -11.00
N PHE A 247 10.75 1.53 -12.15
CA PHE A 247 11.39 1.40 -13.44
C PHE A 247 11.62 2.74 -14.12
N ASN A 248 12.60 2.77 -15.01
CA ASN A 248 12.88 3.92 -15.86
C ASN A 248 11.71 4.18 -16.84
N GLU A 249 11.55 5.44 -17.22
CA GLU A 249 10.67 5.82 -18.32
C GLU A 249 11.30 5.46 -19.68
N PRO A 250 10.49 5.27 -20.75
CA PRO A 250 11.01 4.97 -22.07
C PRO A 250 12.01 6.02 -22.54
N GLY A 251 13.22 5.57 -22.89
CA GLY A 251 14.28 6.45 -23.37
C GLY A 251 14.95 7.33 -22.32
N ALA A 252 14.58 7.25 -21.05
CA ALA A 252 15.17 8.01 -19.96
C ALA A 252 15.86 7.09 -18.96
N LYS A 253 16.89 7.61 -18.28
CA LYS A 253 17.52 6.93 -17.14
C LYS A 253 16.71 7.13 -15.87
N LEU A 254 16.88 6.24 -14.90
CA LEU A 254 16.31 6.44 -13.56
C LEU A 254 16.86 7.74 -12.95
N PRO A 255 15.99 8.54 -12.28
CA PRO A 255 16.40 9.74 -11.58
C PRO A 255 17.43 9.45 -10.49
N ASP A 256 18.30 10.41 -10.17
CA ASP A 256 19.15 10.35 -8.99
C ASP A 256 18.31 10.51 -7.72
N ILE A 257 18.43 9.57 -6.79
CA ILE A 257 17.66 9.53 -5.54
C ILE A 257 18.47 10.01 -4.32
N SER A 258 19.72 10.45 -4.51
CA SER A 258 20.63 10.79 -3.40
C SER A 258 20.02 11.77 -2.41
N LEU A 259 19.32 12.81 -2.89
CA LEU A 259 18.65 13.80 -2.06
C LEU A 259 17.30 13.33 -1.48
N ARG A 260 16.68 12.32 -2.09
CA ARG A 260 15.34 11.82 -1.74
C ARG A 260 15.36 10.54 -0.89
N GLN A 261 16.53 9.96 -0.71
CA GLN A 261 16.68 8.68 0.00
C GLN A 261 16.10 8.74 1.43
N LYS A 262 16.29 9.84 2.14
CA LYS A 262 15.71 10.04 3.49
C LYS A 262 14.18 10.00 3.48
N ASN A 263 13.55 10.59 2.48
CA ASN A 263 12.09 10.61 2.34
C ASN A 263 11.54 9.21 2.03
N ILE A 264 12.24 8.45 1.18
CA ILE A 264 11.90 7.06 0.86
C ILE A 264 11.97 6.20 2.12
N VAL A 265 13.08 6.28 2.87
CA VAL A 265 13.25 5.57 4.15
C VAL A 265 12.13 5.92 5.12
N PHE A 266 11.81 7.21 5.27
CA PHE A 266 10.71 7.65 6.12
C PHE A 266 9.35 7.04 5.72
N LEU A 267 9.03 6.98 4.43
CA LEU A 267 7.79 6.34 3.94
C LEU A 267 7.76 4.84 4.27
N ILE A 268 8.88 4.14 4.11
CA ILE A 268 9.00 2.72 4.44
C ILE A 268 8.80 2.48 5.94
N GLU A 269 9.47 3.27 6.79
CA GLU A 269 9.33 3.16 8.25
C GLU A 269 7.90 3.40 8.72
N GLN A 270 7.23 4.40 8.15
CA GLN A 270 5.82 4.67 8.45
C GLN A 270 4.89 3.54 7.96
N SER A 271 5.18 2.96 6.80
CA SER A 271 4.40 1.83 6.29
C SER A 271 4.59 0.56 7.12
N ALA A 272 5.78 0.33 7.67
CA ALA A 272 6.08 -0.80 8.53
C ALA A 272 5.11 -0.87 9.72
N HIS A 273 4.88 0.24 10.41
CA HIS A 273 3.89 0.32 11.50
C HIS A 273 2.45 0.05 11.00
N SER A 274 2.15 0.47 9.79
CA SER A 274 0.81 0.26 9.21
C SER A 274 0.55 -1.21 8.88
N PHE A 275 1.56 -1.93 8.41
CA PHE A 275 1.50 -3.38 8.21
C PHE A 275 1.28 -4.10 9.55
N GLU A 276 2.09 -3.78 10.58
CA GLU A 276 1.92 -4.37 11.93
C GLU A 276 0.52 -4.12 12.50
N ASN A 277 0.00 -2.91 12.34
CA ASN A 277 -1.35 -2.56 12.80
C ASN A 277 -2.44 -3.32 12.02
N ALA A 278 -2.32 -3.41 10.68
CA ALA A 278 -3.27 -4.11 9.84
C ALA A 278 -3.28 -5.62 10.13
N GLU A 279 -2.11 -6.25 10.28
CA GLU A 279 -1.96 -7.64 10.67
C GLU A 279 -2.55 -7.91 12.06
N SER A 280 -2.23 -7.05 13.04
CA SER A 280 -2.78 -7.15 14.40
C SER A 280 -4.31 -6.99 14.40
N PHE A 281 -4.83 -6.10 13.56
CA PHE A 281 -6.27 -5.90 13.41
C PHE A 281 -6.95 -7.14 12.81
N LEU A 282 -6.35 -7.74 11.77
CA LEU A 282 -6.86 -8.98 11.17
C LEU A 282 -6.85 -10.13 12.17
N GLN A 283 -5.74 -10.30 12.93
CA GLN A 283 -5.66 -11.31 13.99
C GLN A 283 -6.71 -11.08 15.09
N ALA A 284 -6.91 -9.82 15.49
CA ALA A 284 -7.96 -9.49 16.46
C ALA A 284 -9.37 -9.76 15.91
N GLN A 285 -9.60 -9.52 14.62
CA GLN A 285 -10.86 -9.90 13.96
C GLN A 285 -11.05 -11.43 13.93
N ASP A 286 -10.01 -12.18 13.60
CA ASP A 286 -10.07 -13.64 13.58
C ASP A 286 -10.39 -14.20 14.96
N MET A 287 -9.82 -13.62 16.03
CA MET A 287 -10.17 -13.98 17.40
C MET A 287 -11.66 -13.75 17.74
N LEU A 288 -12.30 -12.74 17.12
CA LEU A 288 -13.74 -12.52 17.31
C LEU A 288 -14.62 -13.63 16.70
N PHE A 289 -14.05 -14.47 15.83
CA PHE A 289 -14.76 -15.55 15.15
C PHE A 289 -14.47 -16.93 15.71
N ILE A 290 -13.59 -17.05 16.69
CA ILE A 290 -13.25 -18.31 17.35
C ILE A 290 -14.04 -18.43 18.66
N ASP A 291 -14.45 -19.63 19.01
CA ASP A 291 -15.02 -20.00 20.30
C ASP A 291 -13.89 -20.36 21.26
N ASP A 292 -13.78 -19.64 22.36
CA ASP A 292 -12.69 -19.76 23.33
C ASP A 292 -12.60 -21.16 23.99
N LEU A 293 -13.72 -21.88 24.07
CA LEU A 293 -13.76 -23.20 24.69
C LEU A 293 -13.29 -24.31 23.77
N THR A 294 -13.75 -24.29 22.52
CA THR A 294 -13.56 -25.42 21.60
C THR A 294 -12.46 -25.16 20.56
N GLY A 295 -12.04 -23.91 20.36
CA GLY A 295 -11.13 -23.50 19.30
C GLY A 295 -11.75 -23.58 17.88
N LEU A 296 -13.04 -23.88 17.78
CA LEU A 296 -13.79 -23.85 16.53
C LEU A 296 -14.24 -22.45 16.19
N PHE A 297 -14.74 -22.24 14.97
CA PHE A 297 -15.43 -21.00 14.65
C PHE A 297 -16.69 -20.85 15.49
N ASN A 298 -17.09 -19.62 15.77
CA ASN A 298 -18.33 -19.30 16.49
C ASN A 298 -19.48 -18.95 15.53
N HIS A 299 -20.68 -18.70 16.08
CA HIS A 299 -21.87 -18.39 15.29
C HIS A 299 -21.74 -17.12 14.41
N ARG A 300 -20.90 -16.15 14.80
CA ARG A 300 -20.68 -14.93 13.99
C ARG A 300 -19.99 -15.27 12.67
N TYR A 301 -19.03 -16.20 12.72
CA TYR A 301 -18.35 -16.66 11.52
C TYR A 301 -19.29 -17.44 10.59
N LEU A 302 -20.24 -18.20 11.14
CA LEU A 302 -21.26 -18.93 10.37
C LEU A 302 -21.99 -17.98 9.40
N GLU A 303 -22.42 -16.83 9.89
CA GLU A 303 -23.16 -15.85 9.10
C GLU A 303 -22.36 -15.36 7.88
N ILE A 304 -21.09 -15.12 8.05
CA ILE A 304 -20.15 -14.65 7.01
C ILE A 304 -19.83 -15.78 6.02
N ALA A 305 -19.40 -16.92 6.55
CA ALA A 305 -18.95 -18.04 5.76
C ALA A 305 -20.07 -18.61 4.88
N LEU A 306 -21.25 -18.83 5.47
CA LEU A 306 -22.40 -19.36 4.74
C LEU A 306 -22.87 -18.39 3.65
N GLY A 307 -22.90 -17.09 3.95
CA GLY A 307 -23.27 -16.07 2.95
C GLY A 307 -22.29 -16.03 1.76
N ARG A 308 -21.00 -16.25 2.00
CA ARG A 308 -19.97 -16.33 0.95
C ARG A 308 -20.13 -17.59 0.10
N GLU A 309 -20.31 -18.75 0.73
CA GLU A 309 -20.40 -20.02 0.03
C GLU A 309 -21.69 -20.17 -0.78
N ILE A 310 -22.83 -19.63 -0.33
CA ILE A 310 -24.06 -19.60 -1.11
C ILE A 310 -23.89 -18.77 -2.39
N LYS A 311 -23.21 -17.61 -2.32
CA LYS A 311 -22.89 -16.83 -3.52
C LYS A 311 -21.97 -17.61 -4.49
N ARG A 312 -21.05 -18.40 -3.94
CA ARG A 312 -20.17 -19.27 -4.72
C ARG A 312 -20.96 -20.38 -5.43
N VAL A 313 -21.89 -21.03 -4.72
CA VAL A 313 -22.79 -22.05 -5.31
C VAL A 313 -23.60 -21.44 -6.47
N ALA A 314 -24.18 -20.26 -6.28
CA ALA A 314 -24.94 -19.55 -7.31
C ALA A 314 -24.07 -19.19 -8.55
N ARG A 315 -22.81 -18.85 -8.34
CA ARG A 315 -21.90 -18.45 -9.43
C ARG A 315 -21.38 -19.64 -10.24
N TYR A 316 -21.03 -20.73 -9.58
CA TYR A 316 -20.34 -21.85 -10.20
C TYR A 316 -21.22 -23.09 -10.41
N GLY A 317 -22.49 -23.06 -9.97
CA GLY A 317 -23.40 -24.21 -10.07
C GLY A 317 -22.96 -25.40 -9.22
N SER A 318 -22.19 -25.15 -8.14
CA SER A 318 -21.75 -26.18 -7.19
C SER A 318 -22.85 -26.52 -6.18
N HIS A 319 -22.56 -27.36 -5.20
CA HIS A 319 -23.47 -27.76 -4.13
C HIS A 319 -22.87 -27.42 -2.78
N LEU A 320 -23.74 -27.25 -1.79
CA LEU A 320 -23.37 -26.96 -0.40
C LEU A 320 -24.36 -27.66 0.51
N ALA A 321 -23.90 -28.20 1.63
CA ALA A 321 -24.80 -28.70 2.66
C ALA A 321 -24.46 -28.12 4.03
N VAL A 322 -25.49 -27.93 4.86
CA VAL A 322 -25.36 -27.50 6.25
C VAL A 322 -25.88 -28.62 7.15
N LEU A 323 -25.06 -29.02 8.13
CA LEU A 323 -25.45 -29.90 9.21
C LEU A 323 -25.66 -29.06 10.46
N PHE A 324 -26.78 -29.28 11.17
CA PHE A 324 -27.03 -28.76 12.51
C PHE A 324 -27.00 -29.93 13.50
N ILE A 325 -26.15 -29.85 14.51
CA ILE A 325 -25.80 -30.99 15.39
C ILE A 325 -26.00 -30.56 16.83
N ASP A 326 -26.61 -31.43 17.63
CA ASP A 326 -26.79 -31.20 19.06
C ASP A 326 -26.46 -32.47 19.84
N ILE A 327 -25.78 -32.31 20.99
CA ILE A 327 -25.39 -33.39 21.89
C ILE A 327 -26.63 -33.84 22.70
N ASP A 328 -27.05 -35.09 22.54
CA ASP A 328 -28.21 -35.62 23.19
C ASP A 328 -28.03 -35.66 24.71
N ALA A 329 -28.99 -35.13 25.44
CA ALA A 329 -29.06 -35.13 26.91
C ALA A 329 -27.85 -34.47 27.63
N PHE A 330 -27.17 -33.51 27.00
CA PHE A 330 -25.98 -32.86 27.55
C PHE A 330 -26.21 -32.21 28.91
N LYS A 331 -27.43 -31.69 29.15
CA LYS A 331 -27.79 -31.14 30.46
C LYS A 331 -27.67 -32.17 31.58
N GLN A 332 -28.03 -33.44 31.35
CA GLN A 332 -27.90 -34.50 32.36
C GLN A 332 -26.45 -34.76 32.73
N ILE A 333 -25.54 -34.64 31.77
CA ILE A 333 -24.11 -34.78 32.00
C ILE A 333 -23.60 -33.66 32.90
N ASN A 334 -23.97 -32.42 32.62
CA ASN A 334 -23.64 -31.29 33.47
C ASN A 334 -24.18 -31.44 34.91
N ASP A 335 -25.42 -31.91 35.02
CA ASP A 335 -26.09 -32.12 36.32
C ASP A 335 -25.43 -33.24 37.11
N THR A 336 -24.85 -34.27 36.45
CA THR A 336 -24.24 -35.43 37.09
C THR A 336 -22.75 -35.25 37.35
N SER A 337 -22.02 -34.73 36.38
CA SER A 337 -20.54 -34.68 36.41
C SER A 337 -19.97 -33.29 36.62
N GLY A 338 -20.83 -32.27 36.59
CA GLY A 338 -20.45 -30.85 36.77
C GLY A 338 -20.06 -30.13 35.50
N HIS A 339 -20.13 -28.80 35.54
CA HIS A 339 -19.91 -27.94 34.36
C HIS A 339 -18.47 -28.01 33.79
N LEU A 340 -17.47 -28.30 34.63
CA LEU A 340 -16.09 -28.42 34.16
C LEU A 340 -15.92 -29.63 33.22
N VAL A 341 -16.49 -30.79 33.64
CA VAL A 341 -16.50 -32.01 32.80
C VAL A 341 -17.29 -31.74 31.51
N GLY A 342 -18.45 -31.10 31.61
CA GLY A 342 -19.23 -30.70 30.43
C GLY A 342 -18.43 -29.83 29.47
N SER A 343 -17.67 -28.86 29.96
CA SER A 343 -16.84 -27.99 29.12
C SER A 343 -15.75 -28.78 28.39
N GLN A 344 -15.09 -29.73 29.05
CA GLN A 344 -14.10 -30.58 28.42
C GLN A 344 -14.71 -31.50 27.37
N ILE A 345 -15.90 -32.04 27.60
CA ILE A 345 -16.67 -32.82 26.62
C ILE A 345 -16.98 -31.99 25.38
N LEU A 346 -17.40 -30.72 25.56
CA LEU A 346 -17.66 -29.84 24.42
C LEU A 346 -16.39 -29.63 23.59
N ALA A 347 -15.24 -29.47 24.22
CA ALA A 347 -13.97 -29.32 23.50
C ALA A 347 -13.59 -30.61 22.73
N GLU A 348 -13.68 -31.80 23.40
CA GLU A 348 -13.41 -33.09 22.73
C GLU A 348 -14.41 -33.39 21.58
N PHE A 349 -15.68 -33.03 21.78
CA PHE A 349 -16.71 -33.18 20.74
C PHE A 349 -16.40 -32.28 19.54
N GLY A 350 -15.99 -31.03 19.76
CA GLY A 350 -15.55 -30.12 18.72
C GLY A 350 -14.34 -30.66 17.96
N ALA A 351 -13.35 -31.23 18.64
CA ALA A 351 -12.19 -31.86 18.01
C ALA A 351 -12.60 -33.06 17.14
N LEU A 352 -13.51 -33.92 17.65
CA LEU A 352 -14.05 -35.03 16.86
C LEU A 352 -14.77 -34.58 15.59
N LEU A 353 -15.57 -33.52 15.66
CA LEU A 353 -16.22 -32.95 14.48
C LEU A 353 -15.19 -32.49 13.44
N LYS A 354 -14.13 -31.79 13.88
CA LYS A 354 -13.07 -31.32 13.00
C LYS A 354 -12.31 -32.48 12.34
N GLU A 355 -12.02 -33.56 13.08
CA GLU A 355 -11.42 -34.80 12.55
C GLU A 355 -12.34 -35.53 11.57
N SER A 356 -13.66 -35.37 11.70
CA SER A 356 -14.69 -36.05 10.92
C SER A 356 -14.98 -35.43 9.57
N VAL A 357 -14.44 -34.24 9.26
CA VAL A 357 -14.68 -33.49 8.03
C VAL A 357 -13.37 -33.16 7.32
N ARG A 358 -13.42 -32.58 6.12
CA ARG A 358 -12.25 -32.16 5.36
C ARG A 358 -11.76 -30.79 5.84
N ASP A 359 -10.48 -30.46 5.57
CA ASP A 359 -9.92 -29.15 5.92
C ASP A 359 -10.65 -27.97 5.28
N VAL A 360 -11.28 -28.16 4.12
CA VAL A 360 -12.08 -27.15 3.43
C VAL A 360 -13.47 -26.96 4.04
N ASP A 361 -13.96 -27.92 4.83
CA ASP A 361 -15.26 -27.85 5.49
C ASP A 361 -15.14 -27.00 6.77
N ILE A 362 -16.21 -26.30 7.13
CA ILE A 362 -16.19 -25.32 8.21
C ILE A 362 -16.98 -25.88 9.38
N VAL A 363 -16.33 -26.05 10.54
CA VAL A 363 -16.95 -26.50 11.78
C VAL A 363 -17.12 -25.33 12.72
N ILE A 364 -18.32 -25.15 13.21
CA ILE A 364 -18.74 -24.00 14.02
C ILE A 364 -19.42 -24.48 15.31
N ARG A 365 -19.08 -23.88 16.43
CA ARG A 365 -19.92 -23.98 17.63
C ARG A 365 -20.98 -22.90 17.59
N TYR A 366 -22.24 -23.32 17.41
CA TYR A 366 -23.36 -22.37 17.31
C TYR A 366 -23.72 -21.74 18.67
N GLY A 367 -23.74 -22.54 19.73
CA GLY A 367 -23.94 -22.09 21.12
C GLY A 367 -24.25 -23.27 22.03
N GLY A 368 -23.89 -23.17 23.32
CA GLY A 368 -24.14 -24.26 24.26
C GLY A 368 -23.55 -25.58 23.80
N ASP A 369 -24.42 -26.56 23.56
CA ASP A 369 -24.14 -27.92 23.06
C ASP A 369 -24.48 -28.10 21.58
N GLU A 370 -24.75 -27.00 20.85
CA GLU A 370 -25.11 -26.99 19.42
C GLU A 370 -23.91 -26.64 18.55
N TYR A 371 -23.76 -27.39 17.45
CA TYR A 371 -22.71 -27.22 16.44
C TYR A 371 -23.30 -27.17 15.04
N THR A 372 -22.61 -26.46 14.14
CA THR A 372 -22.97 -26.41 12.72
C THR A 372 -21.77 -26.77 11.87
N VAL A 373 -21.98 -27.55 10.81
CA VAL A 373 -20.93 -27.87 9.83
C VAL A 373 -21.39 -27.42 8.45
N ILE A 374 -20.55 -26.66 7.77
CA ILE A 374 -20.75 -26.29 6.38
C ILE A 374 -19.89 -27.22 5.53
N LEU A 375 -20.51 -28.07 4.74
CA LEU A 375 -19.84 -29.00 3.80
C LEU A 375 -19.76 -28.35 2.42
N ILE A 376 -18.57 -27.99 2.01
CA ILE A 376 -18.32 -27.27 0.75
C ILE A 376 -18.27 -28.25 -0.42
N GLU A 377 -18.82 -27.85 -1.58
CA GLU A 377 -18.89 -28.67 -2.81
C GLU A 377 -19.44 -30.10 -2.53
N THR A 378 -20.50 -30.17 -1.72
CA THR A 378 -21.05 -31.44 -1.22
C THR A 378 -22.52 -31.58 -1.60
N THR A 379 -22.84 -32.68 -2.30
CA THR A 379 -24.24 -33.04 -2.64
C THR A 379 -24.99 -33.60 -1.43
N CYS A 380 -26.30 -33.62 -1.48
CA CYS A 380 -27.15 -34.12 -0.39
C CYS A 380 -26.86 -35.57 -0.02
N SER A 381 -26.55 -36.45 -1.00
CA SER A 381 -26.21 -37.84 -0.75
C SER A 381 -24.90 -37.99 0.03
N VAL A 382 -23.91 -37.14 -0.31
CA VAL A 382 -22.63 -37.14 0.41
C VAL A 382 -22.78 -36.51 1.80
N ALA A 383 -23.60 -35.47 1.94
CA ALA A 383 -23.93 -34.84 3.22
C ALA A 383 -24.55 -35.85 4.21
N ALA A 384 -25.49 -36.69 3.73
CA ALA A 384 -26.07 -37.75 4.54
C ALA A 384 -25.03 -38.77 5.02
N MET A 385 -24.07 -39.14 4.16
CA MET A 385 -22.98 -40.05 4.54
C MET A 385 -22.04 -39.41 5.58
N VAL A 386 -21.72 -38.15 5.44
CA VAL A 386 -20.88 -37.41 6.41
C VAL A 386 -21.61 -37.30 7.74
N ALA A 387 -22.92 -36.94 7.73
CA ALA A 387 -23.74 -36.88 8.94
C ALA A 387 -23.79 -38.21 9.68
N GLU A 388 -24.03 -39.33 8.97
CA GLU A 388 -24.05 -40.65 9.58
C GLU A 388 -22.68 -41.08 10.10
N ARG A 389 -21.58 -40.73 9.40
CA ARG A 389 -20.22 -40.96 9.89
C ARG A 389 -19.98 -40.23 11.22
N ILE A 390 -20.34 -38.96 11.30
CA ILE A 390 -20.24 -38.16 12.53
C ILE A 390 -21.05 -38.81 13.66
N ARG A 391 -22.33 -39.10 13.42
CA ARG A 391 -23.20 -39.74 14.40
C ARG A 391 -22.62 -41.05 14.95
N SER A 392 -22.18 -41.93 14.06
CA SER A 392 -21.60 -43.22 14.42
C SER A 392 -20.29 -43.07 15.18
N GLN A 393 -19.43 -42.12 14.81
CA GLN A 393 -18.18 -41.87 15.54
C GLN A 393 -18.44 -41.31 16.95
N VAL A 394 -19.43 -40.43 17.12
CA VAL A 394 -19.84 -39.93 18.43
C VAL A 394 -20.37 -41.07 19.30
N GLU A 395 -21.27 -41.92 18.77
CA GLU A 395 -21.84 -43.07 19.49
C GLU A 395 -20.77 -44.08 19.92
N GLY A 396 -19.75 -44.29 19.08
CA GLY A 396 -18.66 -45.26 19.34
C GLY A 396 -17.53 -44.74 20.21
N ARG A 397 -17.45 -43.41 20.45
CA ARG A 397 -16.33 -42.81 21.21
C ARG A 397 -16.63 -42.80 22.73
N GLU A 398 -15.60 -43.09 23.49
CA GLU A 398 -15.59 -42.83 24.94
C GLU A 398 -14.89 -41.53 25.23
N PHE A 399 -15.63 -40.57 25.78
CA PHE A 399 -15.17 -39.24 26.09
C PHE A 399 -14.55 -39.17 27.48
N MET A 400 -13.58 -38.25 27.68
CA MET A 400 -12.93 -37.99 28.96
C MET A 400 -12.17 -39.21 29.55
N LEU A 401 -11.73 -40.15 28.70
CA LEU A 401 -11.06 -41.36 29.15
C LEU A 401 -9.70 -41.03 29.81
N ALA A 402 -8.97 -40.05 29.31
CA ALA A 402 -7.67 -39.66 29.84
C ALA A 402 -7.77 -39.06 31.29
N GLU A 403 -8.90 -38.48 31.64
CA GLU A 403 -9.20 -37.92 32.98
C GLU A 403 -9.86 -38.93 33.91
N GLY A 404 -9.99 -40.19 33.49
CA GLY A 404 -10.53 -41.28 34.30
C GLY A 404 -12.06 -41.37 34.30
N TYR A 405 -12.74 -40.63 33.40
CA TYR A 405 -14.16 -40.76 33.16
C TYR A 405 -14.36 -41.66 31.89
N ASN A 406 -15.52 -42.33 31.82
CA ASN A 406 -15.95 -43.07 30.61
C ASN A 406 -17.38 -42.63 30.30
N ILE A 407 -17.50 -41.52 29.51
CA ILE A 407 -18.79 -40.94 29.18
C ILE A 407 -19.09 -41.26 27.72
N ARG A 408 -20.25 -41.85 27.48
CA ARG A 408 -20.76 -42.12 26.13
C ARG A 408 -21.83 -41.11 25.78
N LEU A 409 -21.72 -40.59 24.58
CA LEU A 409 -22.61 -39.57 24.03
C LEU A 409 -23.31 -40.09 22.80
N THR A 410 -24.44 -39.49 22.49
CA THR A 410 -25.06 -39.54 21.18
C THR A 410 -25.34 -38.13 20.68
N CYS A 411 -25.60 -37.96 19.42
CA CYS A 411 -26.00 -36.68 18.86
C CYS A 411 -27.14 -36.85 17.86
N SER A 412 -27.94 -35.81 17.77
CA SER A 412 -28.98 -35.67 16.76
C SER A 412 -28.55 -34.65 15.70
N ILE A 413 -28.64 -35.04 14.43
CA ILE A 413 -28.13 -34.27 13.30
C ILE A 413 -29.26 -34.00 12.31
N GLY A 414 -29.54 -32.72 12.05
CA GLY A 414 -30.36 -32.29 10.94
C GLY A 414 -29.52 -31.74 9.81
N TYR A 415 -29.90 -31.94 8.56
CA TYR A 415 -29.17 -31.39 7.44
C TYR A 415 -30.07 -30.86 6.34
N ALA A 416 -29.57 -29.84 5.62
CA ALA A 416 -30.21 -29.23 4.46
C ALA A 416 -29.17 -28.89 3.39
N CYS A 417 -29.58 -28.83 2.15
CA CYS A 417 -28.69 -28.75 0.98
C CYS A 417 -29.08 -27.57 0.07
N CYS A 418 -28.08 -26.88 -0.41
CA CYS A 418 -28.19 -25.84 -1.42
C CYS A 418 -27.57 -26.34 -2.74
N PRO A 419 -28.25 -26.24 -3.90
CA PRO A 419 -29.56 -25.61 -4.11
C PRO A 419 -30.77 -26.54 -3.98
N ASP A 420 -30.59 -27.82 -3.60
CA ASP A 420 -31.62 -28.85 -3.67
C ASP A 420 -32.87 -28.54 -2.80
N ASP A 421 -32.66 -28.03 -1.60
CA ASP A 421 -33.73 -27.69 -0.66
C ASP A 421 -34.11 -26.20 -0.71
N THR A 422 -33.09 -25.35 -0.78
CA THR A 422 -33.25 -23.88 -0.86
C THR A 422 -31.96 -23.23 -1.37
N SER A 423 -32.06 -21.97 -1.83
CA SER A 423 -30.92 -21.14 -2.26
C SER A 423 -30.68 -19.97 -1.32
N THR A 424 -31.40 -19.84 -0.21
CA THR A 424 -31.23 -18.76 0.75
C THR A 424 -30.58 -19.25 2.05
N LYS A 425 -29.77 -18.42 2.67
CA LYS A 425 -29.03 -18.72 3.88
C LYS A 425 -29.97 -19.02 5.06
N GLU A 426 -30.94 -18.16 5.23
CA GLU A 426 -31.87 -18.20 6.34
C GLU A 426 -32.73 -19.48 6.31
N GLU A 427 -33.29 -19.82 5.15
CA GLU A 427 -34.05 -21.04 4.99
C GLU A 427 -33.22 -22.29 5.15
N LEU A 428 -31.94 -22.29 4.68
CA LEU A 428 -31.05 -23.42 4.78
C LEU A 428 -30.72 -23.77 6.24
N LEU A 429 -30.42 -22.76 7.05
CA LEU A 429 -30.21 -22.92 8.50
C LEU A 429 -31.49 -23.38 9.20
N GLU A 430 -32.61 -22.73 8.91
CA GLU A 430 -33.91 -23.10 9.50
C GLU A 430 -34.32 -24.52 9.19
N MET A 431 -34.10 -25.00 7.96
CA MET A 431 -34.42 -26.37 7.57
C MET A 431 -33.52 -27.40 8.26
N ALA A 432 -32.23 -27.13 8.39
CA ALA A 432 -31.30 -28.01 9.09
C ALA A 432 -31.62 -28.08 10.59
N ASP A 433 -31.91 -26.94 11.22
CA ASP A 433 -32.31 -26.88 12.63
C ASP A 433 -33.64 -27.63 12.89
N LYS A 434 -34.70 -27.35 12.09
CA LYS A 434 -35.96 -28.09 12.17
C LYS A 434 -35.79 -29.59 12.00
N ALA A 435 -34.93 -30.02 11.10
CA ALA A 435 -34.62 -31.42 10.88
C ALA A 435 -33.94 -32.04 12.12
N MET A 436 -32.99 -31.37 12.72
CA MET A 436 -32.36 -31.80 13.98
C MET A 436 -33.37 -31.92 15.12
N TYR A 437 -34.23 -30.92 15.28
CA TYR A 437 -35.27 -30.92 16.32
C TYR A 437 -36.30 -32.07 16.11
N ALA A 438 -36.68 -32.35 14.87
CA ALA A 438 -37.51 -33.51 14.54
C ALA A 438 -36.83 -34.83 14.90
N GLY A 439 -35.54 -34.95 14.67
CA GLY A 439 -34.72 -36.09 15.09
C GLY A 439 -34.71 -36.29 16.60
N LYS A 440 -34.53 -35.24 17.37
CA LYS A 440 -34.62 -35.31 18.84
C LYS A 440 -35.98 -35.81 19.32
N ALA A 441 -37.07 -35.34 18.68
CA ALA A 441 -38.44 -35.76 19.01
C ALA A 441 -38.72 -37.24 18.63
N SER A 442 -38.06 -37.79 17.62
CA SER A 442 -38.28 -39.17 17.15
C SER A 442 -37.41 -40.24 17.82
N GLY A 443 -36.62 -39.89 18.85
CA GLY A 443 -35.90 -40.87 19.64
C GLY A 443 -34.41 -40.57 19.82
N LYS A 444 -33.93 -39.40 19.35
CA LYS A 444 -32.50 -39.00 19.39
C LYS A 444 -31.54 -39.94 18.63
N ASN A 445 -30.23 -39.68 18.70
CA ASN A 445 -29.18 -40.49 18.06
C ASN A 445 -29.51 -40.81 16.59
N CYS A 446 -29.83 -39.82 15.79
CA CYS A 446 -30.28 -39.99 14.43
C CYS A 446 -29.85 -38.86 13.50
N ILE A 447 -29.97 -39.11 12.21
CA ILE A 447 -29.84 -38.10 11.17
C ILE A 447 -31.22 -37.83 10.55
N GLN A 448 -31.56 -36.59 10.27
CA GLN A 448 -32.84 -36.23 9.67
C GLN A 448 -32.66 -35.18 8.58
N ARG A 449 -33.53 -35.22 7.56
CA ARG A 449 -33.66 -34.19 6.53
C ARG A 449 -35.14 -33.88 6.32
N ILE A 450 -35.47 -32.62 6.27
CA ILE A 450 -36.81 -32.19 5.87
C ILE A 450 -36.75 -31.76 4.41
N VAL A 451 -37.50 -32.47 3.56
CA VAL A 451 -37.65 -32.10 2.15
C VAL A 451 -38.92 -31.30 1.99
N LYS A 452 -38.84 -30.07 1.43
CA LYS A 452 -40.06 -29.34 1.02
C LYS A 452 -40.75 -30.19 -0.05
N GLN A 453 -41.99 -30.62 0.20
CA GLN A 453 -42.82 -31.15 -0.88
C GLN A 453 -42.96 -30.05 -1.94
N LYS A 454 -42.45 -30.31 -3.14
CA LYS A 454 -42.73 -29.46 -4.29
C LYS A 454 -44.24 -29.53 -4.52
N ILE A 455 -44.94 -28.43 -4.21
CA ILE A 455 -46.35 -28.21 -4.57
C ILE A 455 -46.43 -27.97 -6.07
#